data_16dcd1a0acb34d853ddecdb676f8290a
#
_entry.id   16dcd1a0acb34d853ddecdb676f8290a
#
_cell.length_a   1.000
_cell.length_b   1.000
_cell.length_c   1.000
_cell.angle_alpha   90.00
_cell.angle_beta   90.00
_cell.angle_gamma   90.00
#
_symmetry.space_group_name_H-M   'P 1'
#
loop_
_entity.id
_entity.type
_entity.pdbx_description
1 polymer ?
#
loop_
_entity_poly.entity_id
_entity_poly.type
_entity_poly.pdbx_seq_one_letter_code
_entity_poly.pdbx_strand_id
1 'polypeptide(L)'
;MTMKFGLYAPIPMAAVGSPEIAAAVTQALQPLPTGAKDAQFELGVDLLMAADEVGFDLALFAERHLGHDMAAWVNASAIASRLKRIRALVAVHPGLWDPVMVAKLAASLDRIVPGRMAINIVNGWFDQEFEMFGGKVLQGEDRYRRTIEFIEIMRGLWREETFSFHGEHYNVTDGQLLLKPATPTPPEIFSVSTSDRGRDFIVETCDWWFVEFPKTAESTDEVMRSLEASIADMNARTARTGRKVHYALNPFLALGSSAEDALDQTVKQIFAYDPDPDTRKIERRMIPATRAGCIGKPADIRRQVQRLEDMGFELLLLKLIPSVENVRAIGAEIIAPLRSGAKAEALAG
;
A
#
# COMPACT_ATOMS: atom_id res chain seq x y z
N MET A 1 7.65 -6.04 18.83
CA MET A 1 8.00 -5.88 17.39
C MET A 1 8.16 -4.41 17.15
N THR A 2 9.00 -3.98 16.22
CA THR A 2 9.13 -2.55 15.89
C THR A 2 8.24 -2.23 14.71
N MET A 3 7.40 -1.17 14.82
CA MET A 3 6.53 -0.69 13.76
C MET A 3 7.30 -0.50 12.45
N LYS A 4 6.77 -1.05 11.36
CA LYS A 4 7.25 -0.83 9.99
C LYS A 4 6.55 0.37 9.38
N PHE A 5 7.26 1.09 8.52
CA PHE A 5 6.74 2.25 7.83
C PHE A 5 6.80 2.06 6.32
N GLY A 6 5.69 2.29 5.66
CA GLY A 6 5.60 2.28 4.20
C GLY A 6 5.06 3.60 3.66
N LEU A 7 5.21 3.81 2.36
CA LEU A 7 4.62 4.92 1.64
C LEU A 7 4.13 4.48 0.25
N TYR A 8 3.33 5.32 -0.38
CA TYR A 8 2.95 5.12 -1.77
C TYR A 8 4.11 5.49 -2.69
N ALA A 9 4.37 4.63 -3.67
CA ALA A 9 5.40 4.82 -4.69
C ALA A 9 4.75 5.20 -6.01
N PRO A 10 5.55 5.76 -6.87
CA PRO A 10 5.45 7.14 -7.35
C PRO A 10 4.02 7.53 -7.53
N ILE A 11 3.73 8.68 -7.16
CA ILE A 11 2.41 9.16 -6.91
C ILE A 11 1.97 10.07 -8.03
N PRO A 12 1.06 9.62 -8.84
CA PRO A 12 0.25 10.54 -9.61
C PRO A 12 -1.22 10.49 -9.23
N MET A 13 -1.57 9.71 -8.25
CA MET A 13 -2.96 9.70 -7.84
C MET A 13 -3.33 10.99 -7.17
N ALA A 14 -3.92 11.85 -7.94
CA ALA A 14 -4.36 13.17 -7.58
C ALA A 14 -3.17 14.06 -7.20
N ALA A 15 -3.02 15.13 -7.88
CA ALA A 15 -2.19 16.27 -7.59
C ALA A 15 -2.21 16.64 -6.10
N VAL A 16 -1.61 15.82 -5.28
CA VAL A 16 -1.48 16.11 -3.87
C VAL A 16 -0.14 16.78 -3.68
N GLY A 17 -0.13 18.07 -3.92
CA GLY A 17 0.54 18.86 -2.96
C GLY A 17 1.93 19.37 -3.28
N SER A 18 2.51 19.28 -4.49
CA SER A 18 3.69 20.10 -4.77
C SER A 18 3.73 20.64 -6.20
N PRO A 19 4.36 21.80 -6.43
CA PRO A 19 4.58 22.34 -7.77
C PRO A 19 5.30 21.35 -8.68
N GLU A 20 6.26 20.60 -8.12
CA GLU A 20 7.06 19.62 -8.82
C GLU A 20 6.20 18.45 -9.32
N ILE A 21 5.24 17.98 -8.51
CA ILE A 21 4.31 16.91 -8.92
C ILE A 21 3.37 17.41 -9.99
N ALA A 22 2.78 18.59 -9.82
CA ALA A 22 1.90 19.17 -10.83
C ALA A 22 2.62 19.38 -12.18
N ALA A 23 3.87 19.83 -12.14
CA ALA A 23 4.71 19.97 -13.33
C ALA A 23 5.05 18.61 -13.94
N ALA A 24 5.39 17.61 -13.12
CA ALA A 24 5.71 16.25 -13.58
C ALA A 24 4.48 15.58 -14.24
N VAL A 25 3.30 15.69 -13.63
CA VAL A 25 2.05 15.19 -14.24
C VAL A 25 1.73 15.89 -15.55
N THR A 26 1.89 17.21 -15.61
CA THR A 26 1.68 17.97 -16.86
C THR A 26 2.66 17.52 -17.94
N GLN A 27 3.91 17.30 -17.61
CA GLN A 27 4.93 16.80 -18.53
C GLN A 27 4.65 15.36 -18.99
N ALA A 28 4.16 14.50 -18.12
CA ALA A 28 3.84 13.10 -18.44
C ALA A 28 2.75 12.97 -19.52
N LEU A 29 1.95 14.01 -19.75
CA LEU A 29 0.95 14.09 -20.82
C LEU A 29 1.53 14.53 -22.17
N GLN A 30 2.80 14.92 -22.22
CA GLN A 30 3.45 15.39 -23.44
C GLN A 30 4.42 14.33 -23.97
N PRO A 31 4.60 14.24 -25.30
CA PRO A 31 5.64 13.40 -25.88
C PRO A 31 7.03 13.78 -25.34
N LEU A 32 7.80 12.77 -24.94
CA LEU A 32 9.18 12.98 -24.51
C LEU A 32 10.15 12.92 -25.69
N PRO A 33 11.10 13.85 -25.82
CA PRO A 33 12.20 13.71 -26.76
C PRO A 33 13.03 12.43 -26.50
N THR A 34 13.58 11.86 -27.54
CA THR A 34 14.45 10.68 -27.41
C THR A 34 15.61 10.97 -26.45
N GLY A 35 15.76 10.11 -25.44
CA GLY A 35 16.79 10.23 -24.41
C GLY A 35 16.43 11.17 -23.24
N ALA A 36 15.27 11.85 -23.29
CA ALA A 36 14.78 12.61 -22.15
C ALA A 36 14.32 11.66 -21.03
N LYS A 37 14.36 12.16 -19.80
CA LYS A 37 13.87 11.45 -18.62
C LYS A 37 12.44 11.91 -18.33
N ASP A 38 11.62 10.95 -17.93
CA ASP A 38 10.27 11.25 -17.43
C ASP A 38 10.37 11.88 -16.04
N ALA A 39 9.84 13.09 -15.88
CA ALA A 39 9.97 13.84 -14.63
C ALA A 39 9.21 13.16 -13.47
N GLN A 40 8.09 12.49 -13.75
CA GLN A 40 7.30 11.77 -12.76
C GLN A 40 8.07 10.55 -12.25
N PHE A 41 8.70 9.81 -13.16
CA PHE A 41 9.55 8.68 -12.81
C PHE A 41 10.75 9.12 -11.95
N GLU A 42 11.49 10.16 -12.37
CA GLU A 42 12.66 10.66 -11.62
C GLU A 42 12.25 11.17 -10.23
N LEU A 43 11.12 11.87 -10.11
CA LEU A 43 10.59 12.30 -8.81
C LEU A 43 10.27 11.09 -7.91
N GLY A 44 9.68 10.04 -8.47
CA GLY A 44 9.43 8.79 -7.75
C GLY A 44 10.72 8.10 -7.28
N VAL A 45 11.76 8.12 -8.11
CA VAL A 45 13.09 7.61 -7.75
C VAL A 45 13.67 8.39 -6.58
N ASP A 46 13.70 9.72 -6.67
CA ASP A 46 14.29 10.59 -5.63
C ASP A 46 13.54 10.44 -4.30
N LEU A 47 12.22 10.39 -4.34
CA LEU A 47 11.38 10.19 -3.17
C LEU A 47 11.66 8.85 -2.48
N LEU A 48 11.72 7.76 -3.24
CA LEU A 48 11.93 6.43 -2.67
C LEU A 48 13.37 6.19 -2.22
N MET A 49 14.35 6.79 -2.89
CA MET A 49 15.73 6.77 -2.42
C MET A 49 15.85 7.51 -1.08
N ALA A 50 15.26 8.69 -0.93
CA ALA A 50 15.23 9.40 0.34
C ALA A 50 14.50 8.59 1.44
N ALA A 51 13.39 7.93 1.10
CA ALA A 51 12.67 7.06 2.03
C ALA A 51 13.52 5.86 2.48
N ASP A 52 14.24 5.23 1.56
CA ASP A 52 15.14 4.11 1.86
C ASP A 52 16.28 4.54 2.81
N GLU A 53 16.84 5.73 2.60
CA GLU A 53 17.90 6.33 3.45
C GLU A 53 17.40 6.57 4.89
N VAL A 54 16.20 7.11 5.06
CA VAL A 54 15.67 7.50 6.37
C VAL A 54 14.91 6.38 7.09
N GLY A 55 14.79 5.22 6.48
CA GLY A 55 14.34 4.05 7.20
C GLY A 55 12.93 3.58 6.91
N PHE A 56 12.30 3.95 5.82
CA PHE A 56 11.08 3.27 5.39
C PHE A 56 11.36 1.81 5.02
N ASP A 57 10.35 0.95 5.18
CA ASP A 57 10.46 -0.49 5.02
C ASP A 57 9.74 -1.01 3.76
N LEU A 58 8.73 -0.26 3.25
CA LEU A 58 7.87 -0.72 2.18
C LEU A 58 7.43 0.44 1.28
N ALA A 59 7.32 0.18 -0.02
CA ALA A 59 6.70 1.09 -0.98
C ALA A 59 5.58 0.36 -1.72
N LEU A 60 4.36 0.90 -1.68
CA LEU A 60 3.23 0.40 -2.47
C LEU A 60 3.25 1.03 -3.85
N PHE A 61 3.48 0.21 -4.86
CA PHE A 61 3.29 0.54 -6.28
C PHE A 61 1.82 0.28 -6.63
N ALA A 62 1.03 1.34 -6.58
CA ALA A 62 -0.39 1.27 -6.92
C ALA A 62 -0.58 1.03 -8.43
N GLU A 63 -1.66 0.36 -8.80
CA GLU A 63 -2.03 0.11 -10.19
C GLU A 63 -3.35 0.81 -10.51
N ARG A 64 -3.32 1.62 -11.54
CA ARG A 64 -4.50 2.22 -12.16
C ARG A 64 -4.37 2.09 -13.67
N HIS A 65 -5.36 1.48 -14.29
CA HIS A 65 -5.35 1.27 -15.73
C HIS A 65 -6.01 2.43 -16.50
N LEU A 66 -6.87 3.18 -15.83
CA LEU A 66 -7.43 4.44 -16.31
C LEU A 66 -6.81 5.60 -15.55
N GLY A 67 -5.79 6.23 -16.13
CA GLY A 67 -5.09 7.33 -15.48
C GLY A 67 -3.76 7.65 -16.15
N HIS A 68 -2.94 8.40 -15.45
CA HIS A 68 -1.61 8.86 -15.89
C HIS A 68 -0.49 8.03 -15.24
N ASP A 69 -0.85 6.94 -14.56
CA ASP A 69 0.09 6.13 -13.81
C ASP A 69 0.87 5.23 -14.75
N MET A 70 2.17 5.13 -14.53
CA MET A 70 2.95 4.06 -15.15
C MET A 70 2.54 2.72 -14.55
N ALA A 71 2.58 1.65 -15.34
CA ALA A 71 2.28 0.30 -14.86
C ALA A 71 3.12 -0.04 -13.62
N ALA A 72 2.44 -0.52 -12.57
CA ALA A 72 3.04 -0.77 -11.26
C ALA A 72 4.24 -1.73 -11.34
N TRP A 73 4.16 -2.76 -12.18
CA TRP A 73 5.25 -3.71 -12.39
C TRP A 73 6.49 -3.08 -13.02
N VAL A 74 6.31 -2.19 -14.00
CA VAL A 74 7.41 -1.47 -14.66
C VAL A 74 8.11 -0.55 -13.67
N ASN A 75 7.34 0.25 -12.95
CA ASN A 75 7.85 1.15 -11.91
C ASN A 75 8.57 0.39 -10.79
N ALA A 76 7.94 -0.66 -10.26
CA ALA A 76 8.53 -1.47 -9.20
C ALA A 76 9.87 -2.08 -9.64
N SER A 77 9.94 -2.64 -10.84
CA SER A 77 11.18 -3.25 -11.35
C SER A 77 12.29 -2.22 -11.55
N ALA A 78 11.97 -1.05 -12.09
CA ALA A 78 12.94 -0.01 -12.35
C ALA A 78 13.46 0.67 -11.08
N ILE A 79 12.60 0.88 -10.08
CA ILE A 79 12.96 1.62 -8.87
C ILE A 79 13.51 0.69 -7.78
N ALA A 80 12.86 -0.45 -7.50
CA ALA A 80 13.25 -1.34 -6.41
C ALA A 80 14.69 -1.84 -6.53
N SER A 81 15.22 -2.01 -7.76
CA SER A 81 16.60 -2.37 -7.99
C SER A 81 17.62 -1.33 -7.50
N ARG A 82 17.20 -0.08 -7.34
CA ARG A 82 18.03 1.04 -6.85
C ARG A 82 18.00 1.18 -5.33
N LEU A 83 17.01 0.53 -4.67
CA LEU A 83 16.78 0.61 -3.24
C LEU A 83 17.52 -0.51 -2.51
N LYS A 84 17.93 -0.25 -1.26
CA LYS A 84 18.70 -1.22 -0.44
C LYS A 84 17.81 -2.04 0.48
N ARG A 85 16.75 -1.44 1.04
CA ARG A 85 15.94 -2.02 2.13
C ARG A 85 14.45 -2.06 1.83
N ILE A 86 13.91 -1.06 1.18
CA ILE A 86 12.49 -0.96 0.90
C ILE A 86 12.01 -2.17 0.11
N ARG A 87 10.93 -2.78 0.60
CA ARG A 87 10.18 -3.84 -0.08
C ARG A 87 9.24 -3.22 -1.11
N ALA A 88 9.15 -3.82 -2.27
CA ALA A 88 8.19 -3.44 -3.30
C ALA A 88 6.88 -4.23 -3.09
N LEU A 89 5.81 -3.53 -2.71
CA LEU A 89 4.45 -4.05 -2.66
C LEU A 89 3.73 -3.64 -3.95
N VAL A 90 3.50 -4.59 -4.85
CA VAL A 90 2.91 -4.31 -6.16
C VAL A 90 1.43 -4.64 -6.16
N ALA A 91 0.59 -3.68 -6.54
CA ALA A 91 -0.85 -3.89 -6.66
C ALA A 91 -1.18 -4.74 -7.88
N VAL A 92 -2.14 -5.65 -7.70
CA VAL A 92 -2.63 -6.57 -8.74
C VAL A 92 -4.15 -6.69 -8.65
N HIS A 93 -4.82 -6.59 -9.79
CA HIS A 93 -6.26 -6.75 -9.91
C HIS A 93 -6.60 -8.10 -10.57
N PRO A 94 -7.00 -9.14 -9.80
CA PRO A 94 -7.48 -10.40 -10.38
C PRO A 94 -8.62 -10.17 -11.38
N GLY A 95 -8.49 -10.77 -12.56
CA GLY A 95 -9.42 -10.57 -13.67
C GLY A 95 -9.00 -9.50 -14.69
N LEU A 96 -8.02 -8.66 -14.37
CA LEU A 96 -7.29 -7.81 -15.33
C LEU A 96 -5.91 -8.38 -15.63
N TRP A 97 -5.37 -9.17 -14.72
CA TRP A 97 -4.11 -9.87 -14.85
C TRP A 97 -4.32 -11.39 -14.93
N ASP A 98 -3.45 -12.08 -15.63
CA ASP A 98 -3.36 -13.54 -15.63
C ASP A 98 -2.49 -14.02 -14.45
N PRO A 99 -2.94 -15.02 -13.64
CA PRO A 99 -2.22 -15.49 -12.47
C PRO A 99 -0.85 -16.12 -12.78
N VAL A 100 -0.70 -16.80 -13.94
CA VAL A 100 0.58 -17.39 -14.36
C VAL A 100 1.58 -16.29 -14.69
N MET A 101 1.11 -15.24 -15.37
CA MET A 101 1.93 -14.09 -15.70
C MET A 101 2.38 -13.35 -14.43
N VAL A 102 1.47 -13.13 -13.48
CA VAL A 102 1.82 -12.48 -12.20
C VAL A 102 2.77 -13.33 -11.38
N ALA A 103 2.58 -14.65 -11.33
CA ALA A 103 3.52 -15.55 -10.67
C ALA A 103 4.94 -15.43 -11.26
N LYS A 104 5.06 -15.32 -12.58
CA LYS A 104 6.35 -15.13 -13.29
C LYS A 104 6.96 -13.76 -13.00
N LEU A 105 6.17 -12.69 -13.06
CA LEU A 105 6.62 -11.32 -12.78
C LEU A 105 7.13 -11.20 -11.34
N ALA A 106 6.38 -11.73 -10.38
CA ALA A 106 6.75 -11.71 -8.96
C ALA A 106 8.05 -12.49 -8.69
N ALA A 107 8.18 -13.69 -9.25
CA ALA A 107 9.42 -14.47 -9.14
C ALA A 107 10.61 -13.75 -9.78
N SER A 108 10.41 -13.09 -10.92
CA SER A 108 11.46 -12.33 -11.60
C SER A 108 11.89 -11.12 -10.78
N LEU A 109 10.94 -10.35 -10.23
CA LEU A 109 11.26 -9.21 -9.39
C LEU A 109 11.93 -9.65 -8.08
N ASP A 110 11.47 -10.74 -7.46
CA ASP A 110 12.10 -11.29 -6.26
C ASP A 110 13.56 -11.74 -6.51
N ARG A 111 13.92 -12.16 -7.74
CA ARG A 111 15.31 -12.43 -8.13
C ARG A 111 16.15 -11.17 -8.25
N ILE A 112 15.55 -10.04 -8.66
CA ILE A 112 16.24 -8.74 -8.74
C ILE A 112 16.44 -8.16 -7.34
N VAL A 113 15.44 -8.31 -6.46
CA VAL A 113 15.45 -7.78 -5.09
C VAL A 113 15.08 -8.87 -4.07
N PRO A 114 15.98 -9.82 -3.79
CA PRO A 114 15.66 -11.04 -3.04
C PRO A 114 14.99 -10.76 -1.67
N GLY A 115 13.81 -11.36 -1.46
CA GLY A 115 13.03 -11.22 -0.22
C GLY A 115 12.36 -9.86 -0.03
N ARG A 116 12.43 -8.98 -1.03
CA ARG A 116 11.86 -7.63 -0.96
C ARG A 116 10.66 -7.41 -1.89
N MET A 117 10.06 -8.49 -2.38
CA MET A 117 8.84 -8.46 -3.18
C MET A 117 7.62 -8.85 -2.33
N ALA A 118 6.50 -8.16 -2.52
CA ALA A 118 5.18 -8.52 -1.98
C ALA A 118 4.08 -8.10 -2.97
N ILE A 119 2.90 -8.71 -2.87
CA ILE A 119 1.76 -8.46 -3.75
C ILE A 119 0.59 -7.92 -2.95
N ASN A 120 0.01 -6.82 -3.42
CA ASN A 120 -1.25 -6.29 -2.89
C ASN A 120 -2.41 -6.68 -3.82
N ILE A 121 -3.20 -7.63 -3.40
CA ILE A 121 -4.39 -8.07 -4.14
C ILE A 121 -5.52 -7.07 -3.91
N VAL A 122 -5.96 -6.44 -4.98
CA VAL A 122 -7.09 -5.52 -5.02
C VAL A 122 -8.21 -6.15 -5.83
N ASN A 123 -9.30 -6.51 -5.15
CA ASN A 123 -10.39 -7.30 -5.75
C ASN A 123 -11.23 -6.57 -6.80
N GLY A 124 -10.78 -5.42 -7.27
CA GLY A 124 -11.48 -4.58 -8.24
C GLY A 124 -12.57 -3.72 -7.56
N TRP A 125 -12.47 -2.44 -7.71
CA TRP A 125 -13.41 -1.46 -7.18
C TRP A 125 -13.86 -0.46 -8.25
N PHE A 126 -13.27 -0.56 -9.45
CA PHE A 126 -13.49 0.37 -10.54
C PHE A 126 -13.88 -0.39 -11.81
N ASP A 127 -15.17 -0.56 -12.00
CA ASP A 127 -15.76 -1.39 -13.04
C ASP A 127 -15.33 -0.97 -14.45
N GLN A 128 -15.12 0.34 -14.68
CA GLN A 128 -14.68 0.87 -15.98
C GLN A 128 -13.31 0.34 -16.44
N GLU A 129 -12.41 -0.01 -15.52
CA GLU A 129 -11.13 -0.64 -15.89
C GLU A 129 -11.37 -2.06 -16.45
N PHE A 130 -12.28 -2.81 -15.86
CA PHE A 130 -12.65 -4.14 -16.37
C PHE A 130 -13.32 -4.05 -17.75
N GLU A 131 -14.20 -3.08 -17.95
CA GLU A 131 -14.87 -2.84 -19.24
C GLU A 131 -13.84 -2.46 -20.32
N MET A 132 -12.86 -1.60 -20.01
CA MET A 132 -11.80 -1.20 -20.93
C MET A 132 -10.97 -2.41 -21.43
N PHE A 133 -10.69 -3.37 -20.56
CA PHE A 133 -9.96 -4.60 -20.93
C PHE A 133 -10.85 -5.69 -21.50
N GLY A 134 -12.16 -5.47 -21.66
CA GLY A 134 -13.12 -6.49 -22.05
C GLY A 134 -13.30 -7.58 -20.99
N GLY A 135 -12.88 -7.31 -19.74
CA GLY A 135 -12.99 -8.22 -18.63
C GLY A 135 -14.40 -8.25 -18.04
N LYS A 136 -14.73 -9.37 -17.38
CA LYS A 136 -16.01 -9.52 -16.68
C LYS A 136 -15.97 -8.87 -15.31
N VAL A 137 -16.86 -7.90 -15.09
CA VAL A 137 -17.12 -7.34 -13.76
C VAL A 137 -17.85 -8.38 -12.92
N LEU A 138 -17.20 -8.90 -11.89
CA LEU A 138 -17.80 -9.84 -10.95
C LEU A 138 -18.14 -9.13 -9.64
N GLN A 139 -19.25 -9.54 -9.02
CA GLN A 139 -19.73 -8.99 -7.76
C GLN A 139 -19.88 -10.09 -6.70
N GLY A 140 -19.91 -9.68 -5.44
CA GLY A 140 -20.17 -10.59 -4.33
C GLY A 140 -19.19 -11.76 -4.24
N GLU A 141 -19.72 -12.98 -4.08
CA GLU A 141 -18.95 -14.21 -3.88
C GLU A 141 -18.08 -14.59 -5.08
N ASP A 142 -18.57 -14.40 -6.30
CA ASP A 142 -17.85 -14.77 -7.52
C ASP A 142 -16.52 -14.03 -7.65
N ARG A 143 -16.49 -12.76 -7.21
CA ARG A 143 -15.27 -11.97 -7.20
C ARG A 143 -14.22 -12.56 -6.25
N TYR A 144 -14.63 -13.02 -5.06
CA TYR A 144 -13.71 -13.65 -4.12
C TYR A 144 -13.26 -15.03 -4.61
N ARG A 145 -14.14 -15.83 -5.19
CA ARG A 145 -13.78 -17.13 -5.80
C ARG A 145 -12.71 -16.97 -6.87
N ARG A 146 -12.90 -16.03 -7.80
CA ARG A 146 -11.87 -15.71 -8.81
C ARG A 146 -10.53 -15.34 -8.18
N THR A 147 -10.55 -14.57 -7.12
CA THR A 147 -9.32 -14.13 -6.44
C THR A 147 -8.65 -15.26 -5.67
N ILE A 148 -9.39 -16.15 -5.05
CA ILE A 148 -8.86 -17.34 -4.37
C ILE A 148 -8.14 -18.24 -5.38
N GLU A 149 -8.78 -18.56 -6.51
CA GLU A 149 -8.16 -19.34 -7.60
C GLU A 149 -6.88 -18.67 -8.11
N PHE A 150 -6.90 -17.35 -8.27
CA PHE A 150 -5.75 -16.57 -8.71
C PHE A 150 -4.56 -16.73 -7.76
N ILE A 151 -4.78 -16.59 -6.45
CA ILE A 151 -3.73 -16.73 -5.42
C ILE A 151 -3.23 -18.16 -5.34
N GLU A 152 -4.12 -19.15 -5.43
CA GLU A 152 -3.79 -20.57 -5.41
C GLU A 152 -2.88 -20.95 -6.57
N ILE A 153 -3.18 -20.47 -7.78
CA ILE A 153 -2.35 -20.68 -8.97
C ILE A 153 -0.95 -20.07 -8.77
N MET A 154 -0.87 -18.83 -8.31
CA MET A 154 0.44 -18.22 -8.06
C MET A 154 1.25 -19.03 -7.05
N ARG A 155 0.66 -19.42 -5.92
CA ARG A 155 1.33 -20.19 -4.88
C ARG A 155 1.72 -21.60 -5.34
N GLY A 156 0.87 -22.26 -6.12
CA GLY A 156 1.15 -23.57 -6.72
C GLY A 156 2.37 -23.50 -7.65
N LEU A 157 2.37 -22.53 -8.56
CA LEU A 157 3.49 -22.31 -9.48
C LEU A 157 4.83 -21.96 -8.79
N TRP A 158 4.78 -21.30 -7.65
CA TRP A 158 6.00 -21.00 -6.88
C TRP A 158 6.56 -22.22 -6.14
N ARG A 159 5.68 -23.15 -5.70
CA ARG A 159 6.07 -24.29 -4.85
C ARG A 159 6.38 -25.54 -5.67
N GLU A 160 5.55 -25.85 -6.66
CA GLU A 160 5.55 -27.12 -7.38
C GLU A 160 6.39 -27.04 -8.66
N GLU A 161 7.03 -28.14 -9.02
CA GLU A 161 7.80 -28.23 -10.26
C GLU A 161 6.86 -28.17 -11.48
N THR A 162 5.77 -28.92 -11.42
CA THR A 162 4.69 -28.91 -12.39
C THR A 162 3.36 -28.75 -11.63
N PHE A 163 2.55 -27.80 -12.00
CA PHE A 163 1.30 -27.47 -11.34
C PHE A 163 0.14 -27.43 -12.33
N SER A 164 -0.94 -28.13 -12.01
CA SER A 164 -2.20 -28.07 -12.75
C SER A 164 -3.32 -27.59 -11.85
N PHE A 165 -4.20 -26.77 -12.38
CA PHE A 165 -5.37 -26.23 -11.69
C PHE A 165 -6.55 -26.14 -12.64
N HIS A 166 -7.71 -26.61 -12.22
CA HIS A 166 -8.95 -26.56 -12.99
C HIS A 166 -10.05 -25.95 -12.13
N GLY A 167 -10.24 -24.63 -12.26
CA GLY A 167 -11.21 -23.86 -11.51
C GLY A 167 -12.38 -23.37 -12.37
N GLU A 168 -13.19 -22.54 -11.76
CA GLU A 168 -14.33 -21.89 -12.43
C GLU A 168 -13.87 -20.70 -13.29
N HIS A 169 -12.81 -20.00 -12.85
CA HIS A 169 -12.34 -18.77 -13.48
C HIS A 169 -11.03 -18.96 -14.23
N TYR A 170 -10.20 -19.88 -13.79
CA TYR A 170 -8.87 -20.12 -14.38
C TYR A 170 -8.59 -21.60 -14.57
N ASN A 171 -7.82 -21.90 -15.62
CA ASN A 171 -7.33 -23.25 -15.91
C ASN A 171 -5.85 -23.19 -16.23
N VAL A 172 -5.06 -24.05 -15.58
CA VAL A 172 -3.63 -24.24 -15.84
C VAL A 172 -3.39 -25.72 -16.01
N THR A 173 -2.79 -26.13 -17.13
CA THR A 173 -2.43 -27.53 -17.39
C THR A 173 -0.91 -27.63 -17.50
N ASP A 174 -0.30 -28.49 -16.67
CA ASP A 174 1.12 -28.78 -16.63
C ASP A 174 2.01 -27.53 -16.61
N GLY A 175 1.53 -26.50 -15.87
CA GLY A 175 2.26 -25.24 -15.72
C GLY A 175 3.59 -25.41 -15.03
N GLN A 176 4.65 -24.89 -15.64
CA GLN A 176 6.02 -24.92 -15.10
C GLN A 176 6.58 -23.52 -15.01
N LEU A 177 6.92 -23.11 -13.81
CA LEU A 177 7.66 -21.87 -13.55
C LEU A 177 9.09 -22.26 -13.11
N LEU A 178 10.00 -22.40 -14.08
CA LEU A 178 11.37 -22.84 -13.81
C LEU A 178 12.16 -21.82 -12.97
N LEU A 179 11.89 -20.54 -13.16
CA LEU A 179 12.44 -19.48 -12.33
C LEU A 179 11.54 -19.26 -11.11
N LYS A 180 11.85 -19.90 -10.00
CA LYS A 180 11.16 -19.71 -8.72
C LYS A 180 11.57 -18.40 -8.04
N PRO A 181 10.79 -17.88 -7.06
CA PRO A 181 11.26 -16.81 -6.17
C PRO A 181 12.65 -17.11 -5.60
N ALA A 182 13.40 -16.07 -5.31
CA ALA A 182 14.81 -16.22 -4.86
C ALA A 182 14.91 -16.76 -3.44
N THR A 183 13.90 -16.52 -2.61
CA THR A 183 13.86 -16.93 -1.21
C THR A 183 12.94 -18.12 -1.00
N PRO A 184 13.20 -18.98 0.03
CA PRO A 184 12.32 -20.09 0.34
C PRO A 184 10.90 -19.67 0.74
N THR A 185 10.75 -18.47 1.33
CA THR A 185 9.45 -17.87 1.62
C THR A 185 8.96 -17.14 0.39
N PRO A 186 7.83 -17.55 -0.21
CA PRO A 186 7.28 -16.86 -1.37
C PRO A 186 6.84 -15.43 -1.01
N PRO A 187 6.66 -14.55 -2.03
CA PRO A 187 6.15 -13.20 -1.82
C PRO A 187 4.88 -13.18 -0.98
N GLU A 188 4.85 -12.34 0.06
CA GLU A 188 3.68 -12.18 0.92
C GLU A 188 2.54 -11.50 0.17
N ILE A 189 1.32 -11.86 0.54
CA ILE A 189 0.09 -11.37 -0.08
C ILE A 189 -0.65 -10.47 0.90
N PHE A 190 -0.84 -9.23 0.49
CA PHE A 190 -1.63 -8.21 1.15
C PHE A 190 -2.99 -8.10 0.51
N SER A 191 -4.02 -7.75 1.29
CA SER A 191 -5.31 -7.34 0.74
C SER A 191 -6.06 -6.42 1.70
N VAL A 192 -7.16 -5.85 1.22
CA VAL A 192 -8.04 -4.96 1.96
C VAL A 192 -9.48 -5.43 1.82
N SER A 193 -10.24 -5.46 2.91
CA SER A 193 -11.69 -5.62 2.89
C SER A 193 -12.35 -5.17 4.19
N THR A 194 -13.59 -4.68 4.09
CA THR A 194 -14.45 -4.32 5.23
C THR A 194 -15.59 -5.29 5.43
N SER A 195 -15.97 -6.07 4.40
CA SER A 195 -17.07 -7.02 4.48
C SER A 195 -16.67 -8.30 5.22
N ASP A 196 -17.64 -8.98 5.84
CA ASP A 196 -17.41 -10.26 6.53
C ASP A 196 -16.81 -11.30 5.59
N ARG A 197 -17.40 -11.47 4.40
CA ARG A 197 -16.86 -12.40 3.39
C ARG A 197 -15.43 -12.05 2.98
N GLY A 198 -15.13 -10.75 2.85
CA GLY A 198 -13.79 -10.30 2.50
C GLY A 198 -12.77 -10.51 3.63
N ARG A 199 -13.18 -10.43 4.90
CA ARG A 199 -12.32 -10.79 6.03
C ARG A 199 -12.06 -12.28 6.07
N ASP A 200 -13.08 -13.13 5.81
CA ASP A 200 -12.90 -14.58 5.68
C ASP A 200 -11.92 -14.90 4.55
N PHE A 201 -12.09 -14.28 3.37
CA PHE A 201 -11.14 -14.39 2.24
C PHE A 201 -9.70 -14.04 2.67
N ILE A 202 -9.50 -12.96 3.43
CA ILE A 202 -8.17 -12.56 3.90
C ILE A 202 -7.58 -13.64 4.83
N VAL A 203 -8.37 -14.14 5.79
CA VAL A 203 -7.94 -15.22 6.68
C VAL A 203 -7.61 -16.50 5.91
N GLU A 204 -8.37 -16.82 4.87
CA GLU A 204 -8.16 -18.00 4.04
C GLU A 204 -6.89 -17.92 3.19
N THR A 205 -6.57 -16.74 2.66
CA THR A 205 -5.62 -16.64 1.54
C THR A 205 -4.50 -15.61 1.71
N CYS A 206 -4.66 -14.57 2.54
CA CYS A 206 -3.68 -13.49 2.63
C CYS A 206 -2.77 -13.62 3.84
N ASP A 207 -1.63 -12.94 3.80
CA ASP A 207 -0.67 -12.87 4.91
C ASP A 207 -0.83 -11.55 5.68
N TRP A 208 -1.31 -10.50 5.02
CA TRP A 208 -1.51 -9.17 5.55
C TRP A 208 -2.91 -8.62 5.26
N TRP A 209 -3.47 -7.93 6.25
CA TRP A 209 -4.72 -7.19 6.12
C TRP A 209 -4.50 -5.70 6.32
N PHE A 210 -4.82 -4.89 5.31
CA PHE A 210 -5.00 -3.45 5.46
C PHE A 210 -6.35 -3.18 6.13
N VAL A 211 -6.31 -2.76 7.38
CA VAL A 211 -7.49 -2.37 8.15
C VAL A 211 -7.97 -1.02 7.67
N GLU A 212 -9.25 -0.91 7.33
CA GLU A 212 -9.84 0.34 6.89
C GLU A 212 -10.39 1.17 8.04
N PHE A 213 -10.35 2.47 7.87
CA PHE A 213 -10.94 3.42 8.81
C PHE A 213 -12.46 3.41 8.74
N PRO A 214 -13.15 3.61 9.87
CA PRO A 214 -14.60 3.81 9.87
C PRO A 214 -14.94 5.09 9.12
N LYS A 215 -15.89 5.01 8.18
CA LYS A 215 -16.26 6.14 7.30
C LYS A 215 -16.95 7.29 8.04
N THR A 216 -17.57 7.01 9.19
CA THR A 216 -18.42 7.92 9.94
C THR A 216 -17.83 8.43 11.25
N ALA A 217 -16.60 8.00 11.62
CA ALA A 217 -15.99 8.44 12.87
C ALA A 217 -15.66 9.94 12.82
N GLU A 218 -16.04 10.64 13.89
CA GLU A 218 -15.85 12.09 14.02
C GLU A 218 -14.66 12.47 14.92
N SER A 219 -14.12 11.52 15.65
CA SER A 219 -12.98 11.72 16.56
C SER A 219 -11.94 10.60 16.48
N THR A 220 -10.72 10.89 16.95
CA THR A 220 -9.66 9.89 17.06
C THR A 220 -10.07 8.72 17.96
N ASP A 221 -10.77 8.99 19.06
CA ASP A 221 -11.20 7.92 19.97
C ASP A 221 -12.24 6.99 19.35
N GLU A 222 -13.13 7.49 18.50
CA GLU A 222 -14.05 6.65 17.73
C GLU A 222 -13.29 5.79 16.72
N VAL A 223 -12.32 6.36 16.03
CA VAL A 223 -11.43 5.61 15.11
C VAL A 223 -10.75 4.48 15.88
N MET A 224 -10.12 4.80 17.02
CA MET A 224 -9.39 3.79 17.81
C MET A 224 -10.29 2.66 18.29
N ARG A 225 -11.49 2.96 18.83
CA ARG A 225 -12.47 1.92 19.21
C ARG A 225 -12.89 1.03 18.04
N SER A 226 -13.09 1.63 16.87
CA SER A 226 -13.44 0.87 15.67
C SER A 226 -12.31 -0.03 15.20
N LEU A 227 -11.07 0.42 15.27
CA LEU A 227 -9.88 -0.39 14.96
C LEU A 227 -9.72 -1.54 15.95
N GLU A 228 -9.88 -1.30 17.24
CA GLU A 228 -9.86 -2.34 18.29
C GLU A 228 -10.90 -3.43 18.02
N ALA A 229 -12.13 -3.04 17.71
CA ALA A 229 -13.20 -3.97 17.37
C ALA A 229 -12.88 -4.78 16.10
N SER A 230 -12.31 -4.14 15.09
CA SER A 230 -11.92 -4.79 13.84
C SER A 230 -10.81 -5.83 14.05
N ILE A 231 -9.82 -5.51 14.88
CA ILE A 231 -8.74 -6.44 15.23
C ILE A 231 -9.28 -7.61 16.08
N ALA A 232 -10.16 -7.33 17.03
CA ALA A 232 -10.78 -8.38 17.85
C ALA A 232 -11.58 -9.38 17.00
N ASP A 233 -12.36 -8.88 16.02
CA ASP A 233 -13.06 -9.74 15.05
C ASP A 233 -12.08 -10.59 14.22
N MET A 234 -11.02 -9.97 13.68
CA MET A 234 -10.03 -10.68 12.88
C MET A 234 -9.28 -11.73 13.72
N ASN A 235 -8.93 -11.43 14.96
CA ASN A 235 -8.32 -12.38 15.89
C ASN A 235 -9.23 -13.59 16.15
N ALA A 236 -10.54 -13.37 16.29
CA ALA A 236 -11.50 -14.46 16.45
C ALA A 236 -11.59 -15.35 15.20
N ARG A 237 -11.47 -14.77 14.00
CA ARG A 237 -11.46 -15.51 12.73
C ARG A 237 -10.16 -16.32 12.56
N THR A 238 -9.00 -15.72 12.83
CA THR A 238 -7.71 -16.40 12.73
C THR A 238 -7.56 -17.51 13.74
N ALA A 239 -8.11 -17.36 14.97
CA ALA A 239 -8.12 -18.41 15.98
C ALA A 239 -8.86 -19.68 15.52
N ARG A 240 -9.91 -19.56 14.69
CA ARG A 240 -10.64 -20.71 14.14
C ARG A 240 -9.88 -21.47 13.07
N THR A 241 -9.02 -20.76 12.31
CA THR A 241 -8.28 -21.36 11.18
C THR A 241 -6.84 -21.76 11.55
N GLY A 242 -6.32 -21.28 12.66
CA GLY A 242 -4.91 -21.43 13.05
C GLY A 242 -3.93 -20.63 12.17
N ARG A 243 -4.43 -19.84 11.25
CA ARG A 243 -3.59 -18.97 10.39
C ARG A 243 -3.25 -17.67 11.10
N LYS A 244 -2.05 -17.16 10.83
CA LYS A 244 -1.64 -15.82 11.26
C LYS A 244 -1.88 -14.83 10.13
N VAL A 245 -2.49 -13.70 10.46
CA VAL A 245 -2.64 -12.54 9.58
C VAL A 245 -1.99 -11.34 10.26
N HIS A 246 -1.15 -10.61 9.55
CA HIS A 246 -0.51 -9.38 10.02
C HIS A 246 -1.40 -8.17 9.73
N TYR A 247 -1.32 -7.13 10.56
CA TYR A 247 -2.18 -5.95 10.45
C TYR A 247 -1.41 -4.74 9.98
N ALA A 248 -1.93 -4.13 8.93
CA ALA A 248 -1.43 -2.87 8.39
C ALA A 248 -2.53 -1.80 8.43
N LEU A 249 -2.14 -0.55 8.62
CA LEU A 249 -3.03 0.60 8.59
C LEU A 249 -2.52 1.63 7.59
N ASN A 250 -3.42 2.41 7.02
CA ASN A 250 -3.07 3.43 6.02
C ASN A 250 -3.45 4.86 6.50
N PRO A 251 -2.78 5.38 7.55
CA PRO A 251 -3.06 6.70 8.10
C PRO A 251 -2.46 7.81 7.24
N PHE A 252 -3.03 9.00 7.36
CA PHE A 252 -2.39 10.21 6.89
C PHE A 252 -1.42 10.71 7.97
N LEU A 253 -0.17 11.02 7.58
CA LEU A 253 0.84 11.58 8.47
C LEU A 253 1.27 12.95 7.99
N ALA A 254 1.16 13.94 8.88
CA ALA A 254 1.63 15.29 8.62
C ALA A 254 2.21 15.91 9.90
N LEU A 255 3.39 16.48 9.77
CA LEU A 255 4.08 17.20 10.85
C LEU A 255 3.61 18.65 10.91
N GLY A 256 3.45 19.18 12.13
CA GLY A 256 3.08 20.57 12.36
C GLY A 256 3.24 20.98 13.82
N SER A 257 3.00 22.25 14.12
CA SER A 257 3.03 22.79 15.49
C SER A 257 1.82 22.35 16.33
N SER A 258 0.76 21.93 15.65
CA SER A 258 -0.44 21.30 16.21
C SER A 258 -1.11 20.42 15.14
N ALA A 259 -2.12 19.62 15.52
CA ALA A 259 -2.90 18.84 14.56
C ALA A 259 -3.69 19.74 13.60
N GLU A 260 -4.21 20.86 14.10
CA GLU A 260 -4.94 21.84 13.29
C GLU A 260 -4.03 22.51 12.27
N ASP A 261 -2.84 22.95 12.69
CA ASP A 261 -1.82 23.54 11.82
C ASP A 261 -1.38 22.56 10.72
N ALA A 262 -1.06 21.32 11.10
CA ALA A 262 -0.64 20.30 10.15
C ALA A 262 -1.74 19.97 9.15
N LEU A 263 -3.01 19.91 9.59
CA LEU A 263 -4.15 19.66 8.70
C LEU A 263 -4.38 20.85 7.74
N ASP A 264 -4.35 22.09 8.25
CA ASP A 264 -4.52 23.29 7.45
C ASP A 264 -3.44 23.43 6.37
N GLN A 265 -2.16 23.19 6.73
CA GLN A 265 -1.06 23.16 5.77
C GLN A 265 -1.27 22.08 4.70
N THR A 266 -1.67 20.87 5.11
CA THR A 266 -1.95 19.77 4.19
C THR A 266 -3.08 20.10 3.22
N VAL A 267 -4.19 20.63 3.74
CA VAL A 267 -5.35 21.03 2.93
C VAL A 267 -4.97 22.12 1.94
N LYS A 268 -4.25 23.15 2.39
CA LYS A 268 -3.75 24.23 1.51
C LYS A 268 -2.87 23.69 0.39
N GLN A 269 -2.00 22.75 0.68
CA GLN A 269 -1.14 22.14 -0.33
C GLN A 269 -1.94 21.30 -1.33
N ILE A 270 -2.92 20.53 -0.86
CA ILE A 270 -3.82 19.77 -1.75
C ILE A 270 -4.57 20.72 -2.69
N PHE A 271 -5.19 21.76 -2.14
CA PHE A 271 -5.99 22.71 -2.92
C PHE A 271 -5.17 23.58 -3.87
N ALA A 272 -3.91 23.85 -3.55
CA ALA A 272 -3.04 24.68 -4.41
C ALA A 272 -2.76 24.01 -5.77
N TYR A 273 -2.88 22.68 -5.86
CA TYR A 273 -2.45 21.89 -7.02
C TYR A 273 -3.52 20.99 -7.61
N ASP A 274 -4.71 20.89 -7.02
CA ASP A 274 -5.85 20.17 -7.60
C ASP A 274 -6.70 21.15 -8.43
N PRO A 275 -6.73 21.02 -9.77
CA PRO A 275 -7.53 21.91 -10.63
C PRO A 275 -9.05 21.71 -10.45
N ASP A 276 -9.49 20.62 -9.83
CA ASP A 276 -10.89 20.34 -9.50
C ASP A 276 -11.00 19.80 -8.08
N PRO A 277 -10.84 20.68 -7.07
CA PRO A 277 -10.90 20.27 -5.67
C PRO A 277 -12.35 19.95 -5.30
N ASP A 278 -12.80 18.74 -5.61
CA ASP A 278 -14.04 18.25 -5.01
C ASP A 278 -13.81 18.04 -3.51
N THR A 279 -14.14 19.08 -2.72
CA THR A 279 -14.03 19.06 -1.25
C THR A 279 -14.68 17.83 -0.66
N ARG A 280 -15.75 17.29 -1.28
CA ARG A 280 -16.43 16.08 -0.84
C ARG A 280 -15.57 14.81 -1.05
N LYS A 281 -14.69 14.78 -2.06
CA LYS A 281 -13.74 13.67 -2.24
C LYS A 281 -12.62 13.71 -1.20
N ILE A 282 -12.14 14.91 -0.88
CA ILE A 282 -11.15 15.13 0.17
C ILE A 282 -11.73 14.72 1.51
N GLU A 283 -12.92 15.24 1.86
CA GLU A 283 -13.61 14.90 3.09
C GLU A 283 -13.84 13.38 3.23
N ARG A 284 -14.34 12.71 2.20
CA ARG A 284 -14.64 11.28 2.27
C ARG A 284 -13.43 10.37 2.34
N ARG A 285 -12.31 10.74 1.71
CA ARG A 285 -11.12 9.88 1.59
C ARG A 285 -10.02 10.20 2.58
N MET A 286 -9.85 11.48 2.93
CA MET A 286 -8.74 11.91 3.77
C MET A 286 -9.11 12.08 5.23
N ILE A 287 -10.30 12.61 5.53
CA ILE A 287 -10.70 12.89 6.91
C ILE A 287 -10.62 11.66 7.82
N PRO A 288 -11.15 10.47 7.46
CA PRO A 288 -10.98 9.31 8.32
C PRO A 288 -9.52 8.95 8.59
N ALA A 289 -8.64 9.06 7.57
CA ALA A 289 -7.23 8.76 7.72
C ALA A 289 -6.47 9.81 8.56
N THR A 290 -6.91 11.08 8.54
CA THR A 290 -6.34 12.14 9.40
C THR A 290 -6.74 11.96 10.86
N ARG A 291 -7.94 11.41 11.12
CA ARG A 291 -8.43 11.12 12.47
C ARG A 291 -7.75 9.92 13.14
N ALA A 292 -6.82 9.26 12.46
CA ALA A 292 -5.95 8.26 13.09
C ALA A 292 -5.00 8.84 14.16
N GLY A 293 -4.94 10.17 14.30
CA GLY A 293 -4.08 10.84 15.27
C GLY A 293 -2.60 10.90 14.87
N CYS A 294 -2.30 10.63 13.59
CA CYS A 294 -0.92 10.69 13.06
C CYS A 294 -0.60 12.06 12.43
N ILE A 295 -1.24 13.14 12.88
CA ILE A 295 -1.00 14.51 12.43
C ILE A 295 -0.72 15.43 13.63
N GLY A 296 0.21 16.39 13.47
CA GLY A 296 0.54 17.38 14.48
C GLY A 296 1.99 17.32 14.95
N LYS A 297 2.21 17.48 16.26
CA LYS A 297 3.57 17.49 16.83
C LYS A 297 4.21 16.10 16.75
N PRO A 298 5.52 16.02 16.46
CA PRO A 298 6.22 14.74 16.38
C PRO A 298 6.06 13.85 17.63
N ALA A 299 6.09 14.45 18.83
CA ALA A 299 5.91 13.70 20.08
C ALA A 299 4.52 13.04 20.20
N ASP A 300 3.48 13.74 19.76
CA ASP A 300 2.11 13.23 19.80
C ASP A 300 1.92 12.10 18.79
N ILE A 301 2.48 12.27 17.59
CA ILE A 301 2.47 11.25 16.55
C ILE A 301 3.19 9.98 17.02
N ARG A 302 4.38 10.11 17.65
CA ARG A 302 5.09 8.94 18.17
C ARG A 302 4.30 8.20 19.25
N ARG A 303 3.60 8.90 20.15
CA ARG A 303 2.70 8.27 21.13
C ARG A 303 1.56 7.52 20.43
N GLN A 304 1.00 8.10 19.39
CA GLN A 304 -0.08 7.46 18.65
C GLN A 304 0.41 6.24 17.88
N VAL A 305 1.58 6.29 17.27
CA VAL A 305 2.22 5.14 16.61
C VAL A 305 2.45 4.01 17.63
N GLN A 306 2.94 4.33 18.84
CA GLN A 306 3.09 3.33 19.89
C GLN A 306 1.74 2.72 20.30
N ARG A 307 0.68 3.52 20.44
CA ARG A 307 -0.67 3.01 20.72
C ARG A 307 -1.18 2.06 19.64
N LEU A 308 -0.90 2.37 18.37
CA LEU A 308 -1.25 1.48 17.25
C LEU A 308 -0.41 0.18 17.29
N GLU A 309 0.87 0.25 17.61
CA GLU A 309 1.73 -0.93 17.79
C GLU A 309 1.23 -1.81 18.95
N ASP A 310 0.87 -1.22 20.09
CA ASP A 310 0.34 -1.93 21.26
C ASP A 310 -1.01 -2.61 20.93
N MET A 311 -1.77 -2.07 19.99
CA MET A 311 -3.02 -2.66 19.47
C MET A 311 -2.78 -3.85 18.54
N GLY A 312 -1.53 -4.04 18.03
CA GLY A 312 -1.14 -5.14 17.18
C GLY A 312 -0.88 -4.78 15.73
N PHE A 313 -0.90 -3.51 15.36
CA PHE A 313 -0.45 -3.10 14.03
C PHE A 313 1.06 -3.27 13.89
N GLU A 314 1.47 -3.80 12.74
CA GLU A 314 2.87 -4.08 12.43
C GLU A 314 3.42 -3.19 11.30
N LEU A 315 2.53 -2.55 10.53
CA LEU A 315 2.87 -1.68 9.39
C LEU A 315 1.93 -0.47 9.31
N LEU A 316 2.51 0.70 9.17
CA LEU A 316 1.81 1.92 8.76
C LEU A 316 2.21 2.28 7.34
N LEU A 317 1.28 2.14 6.38
CA LEU A 317 1.44 2.62 5.01
C LEU A 317 0.98 4.08 4.96
N LEU A 318 1.92 5.00 5.06
CA LEU A 318 1.64 6.41 5.26
C LEU A 318 1.11 7.08 3.98
N LYS A 319 -0.02 7.76 4.11
CA LYS A 319 -0.40 8.84 3.20
C LYS A 319 0.30 10.10 3.70
N LEU A 320 1.07 10.72 2.85
CA LEU A 320 1.86 11.90 3.18
C LEU A 320 1.97 12.82 1.95
N ILE A 321 2.36 14.04 2.15
CA ILE A 321 2.73 14.92 1.04
C ILE A 321 4.05 14.41 0.47
N PRO A 322 4.08 14.02 -0.81
CA PRO A 322 5.21 13.33 -1.40
C PRO A 322 6.31 14.31 -1.84
N SER A 323 7.07 14.80 -0.88
CA SER A 323 8.30 15.55 -1.12
C SER A 323 9.48 14.90 -0.40
N VAL A 324 10.67 15.03 -0.96
CA VAL A 324 11.91 14.52 -0.36
C VAL A 324 12.13 15.14 1.02
N GLU A 325 11.84 16.44 1.16
CA GLU A 325 11.96 17.16 2.42
C GLU A 325 11.04 16.57 3.50
N ASN A 326 9.75 16.37 3.17
CA ASN A 326 8.77 15.80 4.11
C ASN A 326 9.14 14.37 4.50
N VAL A 327 9.57 13.56 3.55
CA VAL A 327 10.02 12.18 3.82
C VAL A 327 11.22 12.17 4.76
N ARG A 328 12.19 13.06 4.57
CA ARG A 328 13.34 13.21 5.46
C ARG A 328 12.94 13.71 6.85
N ALA A 329 12.03 14.66 6.94
CA ALA A 329 11.51 15.15 8.22
C ALA A 329 10.80 14.03 9.00
N ILE A 330 9.95 13.25 8.35
CA ILE A 330 9.30 12.07 8.96
C ILE A 330 10.33 11.04 9.42
N GLY A 331 11.35 10.79 8.61
CA GLY A 331 12.45 9.91 8.99
C GLY A 331 13.15 10.36 10.26
N ALA A 332 13.53 11.63 10.35
CA ALA A 332 14.23 12.21 11.48
C ALA A 332 13.36 12.33 12.74
N GLU A 333 12.12 12.79 12.58
CA GLU A 333 11.25 13.15 13.71
C GLU A 333 10.39 11.98 14.21
N ILE A 334 10.11 10.99 13.37
CA ILE A 334 9.21 9.89 13.72
C ILE A 334 9.95 8.54 13.70
N ILE A 335 10.54 8.14 12.56
CA ILE A 335 11.05 6.79 12.38
C ILE A 335 12.30 6.53 13.22
N ALA A 336 13.29 7.43 13.15
CA ALA A 336 14.55 7.25 13.87
C ALA A 336 14.37 7.23 15.39
N PRO A 337 13.60 8.14 16.03
CA PRO A 337 13.34 8.10 17.47
C PRO A 337 12.60 6.83 17.91
N LEU A 338 11.61 6.35 17.15
CA LEU A 338 10.88 5.11 17.48
C LEU A 338 11.79 3.88 17.40
N ARG A 339 12.75 3.85 16.47
CA ARG A 339 13.69 2.73 16.31
C ARG A 339 14.84 2.73 17.30
N SER A 340 15.28 3.90 17.73
CA SER A 340 16.39 4.01 18.71
C SER A 340 16.00 3.59 20.13
N GLY A 341 14.75 3.23 20.36
CA GLY A 341 14.27 2.83 21.67
C GLY A 341 14.20 4.00 22.67
N ALA A 342 14.19 5.24 22.17
CA ALA A 342 13.82 6.42 22.95
C ALA A 342 12.34 6.31 23.35
N LYS A 343 12.01 5.22 24.05
CA LYS A 343 10.75 5.06 24.76
C LYS A 343 10.70 6.19 25.76
N ALA A 344 9.87 7.20 25.42
CA ALA A 344 9.09 7.99 26.38
C ALA A 344 9.73 8.39 27.73
N GLU A 345 11.01 8.73 27.81
CA GLU A 345 11.52 9.54 28.95
C GLU A 345 11.01 11.00 28.92
N ALA A 346 10.38 11.40 27.82
CA ALA A 346 9.74 12.71 27.67
C ALA A 346 8.24 12.72 28.06
N LEU A 347 7.74 11.74 28.79
CA LEU A 347 6.35 11.70 29.28
C LEU A 347 6.20 12.08 30.76
N ALA A 348 7.28 12.50 31.40
CA ALA A 348 7.28 13.00 32.78
C ALA A 348 7.85 14.44 32.79
N GLY A 349 7.09 15.38 32.27
CA GLY A 349 7.38 16.82 32.33
C GLY A 349 6.11 17.62 32.06
#